data_7f904788f23b13308d1c05a563d6b337
#
_entry.id   7f904788f23b13308d1c05a563d6b337
#
_cell.length_a   1.000
_cell.length_b   1.000
_cell.length_c   1.000
_cell.angle_alpha   90.00
_cell.angle_beta   90.00
_cell.angle_gamma   90.00
#
_symmetry.space_group_name_H-M   'P 1'
#
loop_
_entity.id
_entity.type
_entity.pdbx_description
1 polymer ?
#
loop_
_entity_poly.entity_id
_entity_poly.type
_entity_poly.pdbx_seq_one_letter_code
_entity_poly.pdbx_strand_id
1 'polypeptide(L)'
;GNVSIREWMSGEKFLPYIWLAGMILCLLFHAIQYRIWKKRIFAECKRMQKNSVLEALKKASEVCKIKKTEIWVCENQDFYSPMLFGVRNTKVLIPQEMLETENYSYEEWYLIFLHELTHQKKHDLWYKMFLQIIRDVYWFCIPMLWVQKMANIDMECVCDATVTKYMNLTQRKDYCNVILKVASKQTKKELSGVVSMVSETEILKERFYNVFLARKKLRIYVTVFLFGIIILSFSEMQIARQIWSSSHIENCHKCKAAVQGE
;
A
#
# COMPACT_ATOMS: atom_id res chain seq x y z
N GLY A 1 -37.37 -14.67 -31.95
CA GLY A 1 -36.78 -13.35 -31.84
C GLY A 1 -35.28 -13.44 -31.95
N ASN A 2 -34.72 -13.26 -33.16
CA ASN A 2 -33.26 -13.16 -33.36
C ASN A 2 -32.84 -11.78 -32.84
N VAL A 3 -32.33 -11.71 -31.62
CA VAL A 3 -31.56 -10.55 -31.14
C VAL A 3 -30.34 -10.48 -32.06
N SER A 4 -30.29 -9.42 -32.85
CA SER A 4 -29.25 -9.21 -33.86
C SER A 4 -27.89 -9.16 -33.17
N ILE A 5 -26.92 -9.94 -33.65
CA ILE A 5 -25.50 -9.88 -33.24
C ILE A 5 -24.97 -8.42 -33.24
N ARG A 6 -25.57 -7.54 -34.07
CA ARG A 6 -25.31 -6.09 -34.09
C ARG A 6 -25.70 -5.35 -32.80
N GLU A 7 -26.76 -5.76 -32.09
CA GLU A 7 -27.13 -5.15 -30.79
C GLU A 7 -26.21 -5.59 -29.67
N TRP A 8 -25.71 -6.83 -29.74
CA TRP A 8 -24.70 -7.33 -28.81
C TRP A 8 -23.36 -6.58 -28.96
N MET A 9 -22.92 -6.32 -30.20
CA MET A 9 -21.70 -5.57 -30.51
C MET A 9 -21.78 -4.07 -30.17
N SER A 10 -22.97 -3.48 -30.01
CA SER A 10 -23.11 -2.09 -29.59
C SER A 10 -22.81 -1.90 -28.09
N GLY A 11 -23.05 -2.92 -27.27
CA GLY A 11 -22.73 -2.93 -25.83
C GLY A 11 -21.23 -2.93 -25.55
N GLU A 12 -20.44 -3.59 -26.37
CA GLU A 12 -18.96 -3.65 -26.19
C GLU A 12 -18.28 -2.30 -26.36
N LYS A 13 -18.86 -1.37 -27.10
CA LYS A 13 -18.31 -0.03 -27.31
C LYS A 13 -18.33 0.84 -26.05
N PHE A 14 -19.24 0.56 -25.10
CA PHE A 14 -19.36 1.32 -23.87
C PHE A 14 -18.45 0.81 -22.74
N LEU A 15 -18.00 -0.44 -22.78
CA LEU A 15 -17.15 -1.05 -21.75
C LEU A 15 -15.86 -0.25 -21.46
N PRO A 16 -15.09 0.20 -22.46
CA PRO A 16 -13.89 1.02 -22.20
C PRO A 16 -14.21 2.35 -21.53
N TYR A 17 -15.34 2.96 -21.86
CA TYR A 17 -15.76 4.23 -21.23
C TYR A 17 -16.22 4.03 -19.80
N ILE A 18 -16.94 2.95 -19.50
CA ILE A 18 -17.32 2.57 -18.13
C ILE A 18 -16.08 2.31 -17.28
N TRP A 19 -15.13 1.54 -17.82
CA TRP A 19 -13.85 1.27 -17.15
C TRP A 19 -13.08 2.56 -16.87
N LEU A 20 -12.94 3.43 -17.88
CA LEU A 20 -12.22 4.70 -17.75
C LEU A 20 -12.91 5.63 -16.75
N ALA A 21 -14.23 5.73 -16.78
CA ALA A 21 -15.01 6.52 -15.83
C ALA A 21 -14.83 6.01 -14.40
N GLY A 22 -14.93 4.69 -14.17
CA GLY A 22 -14.70 4.08 -12.87
C GLY A 22 -13.27 4.31 -12.35
N MET A 23 -12.26 4.16 -13.20
CA MET A 23 -10.86 4.45 -12.87
C MET A 23 -10.69 5.92 -12.44
N ILE A 24 -11.20 6.88 -13.21
CA ILE A 24 -11.11 8.31 -12.90
C ILE A 24 -11.80 8.61 -11.57
N LEU A 25 -13.00 8.07 -11.34
CA LEU A 25 -13.74 8.24 -10.09
C LEU A 25 -12.97 7.69 -8.89
N CYS A 26 -12.36 6.50 -8.98
CA CYS A 26 -11.55 5.92 -7.92
C CYS A 26 -10.30 6.78 -7.63
N LEU A 27 -9.58 7.21 -8.66
CA LEU A 27 -8.39 8.07 -8.51
C LEU A 27 -8.77 9.41 -7.86
N LEU A 28 -9.84 10.06 -8.29
CA LEU A 28 -10.33 11.31 -7.70
C LEU A 28 -10.76 11.10 -6.25
N PHE A 29 -11.51 10.04 -5.97
CA PHE A 29 -11.93 9.70 -4.61
C PHE A 29 -10.73 9.56 -3.66
N HIS A 30 -9.73 8.75 -4.03
CA HIS A 30 -8.53 8.56 -3.19
C HIS A 30 -7.68 9.82 -3.09
N ALA A 31 -7.58 10.63 -4.15
CA ALA A 31 -6.87 11.91 -4.10
C ALA A 31 -7.56 12.91 -3.14
N ILE A 32 -8.89 12.97 -3.16
CA ILE A 32 -9.69 13.81 -2.26
C ILE A 32 -9.54 13.31 -0.82
N GLN A 33 -9.70 12.01 -0.58
CA GLN A 33 -9.53 11.40 0.74
C GLN A 33 -8.13 11.68 1.32
N TYR A 34 -7.08 11.52 0.51
CA TYR A 34 -5.71 11.83 0.93
C TYR A 34 -5.55 13.31 1.31
N ARG A 35 -6.14 14.24 0.53
CA ARG A 35 -6.08 15.68 0.84
C ARG A 35 -6.81 16.04 2.13
N ILE A 36 -8.01 15.48 2.33
CA ILE A 36 -8.81 15.69 3.55
C ILE A 36 -8.05 15.15 4.75
N TRP A 37 -7.57 13.92 4.69
CA TRP A 37 -6.83 13.26 5.75
C TRP A 37 -5.53 14.01 6.08
N LYS A 38 -4.77 14.41 5.05
CA LYS A 38 -3.59 15.25 5.23
C LYS A 38 -3.91 16.56 5.97
N LYS A 39 -4.97 17.25 5.56
CA LYS A 39 -5.36 18.52 6.19
C LYS A 39 -5.74 18.33 7.66
N ARG A 40 -6.50 17.28 7.99
CA ARG A 40 -6.90 16.95 9.37
C ARG A 40 -5.67 16.66 10.25
N ILE A 41 -4.80 15.77 9.82
CA ILE A 41 -3.60 15.41 10.59
C ILE A 41 -2.74 16.64 10.87
N PHE A 42 -2.40 17.42 9.83
CA PHE A 42 -1.49 18.57 10.03
C PHE A 42 -2.13 19.75 10.75
N ALA A 43 -3.44 19.82 10.89
CA ALA A 43 -4.09 20.86 11.70
C ALA A 43 -3.76 20.71 13.20
N GLU A 44 -3.51 19.50 13.67
CA GLU A 44 -3.32 19.17 15.08
C GLU A 44 -1.91 18.65 15.41
N CYS A 45 -1.01 18.70 14.44
CA CYS A 45 0.36 18.22 14.63
C CYS A 45 1.32 19.38 14.94
N LYS A 46 2.16 19.19 15.97
CA LYS A 46 3.24 20.09 16.38
C LYS A 46 4.60 19.45 16.18
N ARG A 47 5.61 20.25 15.88
CA ARG A 47 6.98 19.74 15.76
C ARG A 47 7.50 19.31 17.13
N MET A 48 8.12 18.12 17.19
CA MET A 48 8.70 17.57 18.42
C MET A 48 9.85 18.42 18.95
N GLN A 49 9.88 18.61 20.28
CA GLN A 49 10.95 19.35 20.96
C GLN A 49 11.65 18.54 22.08
N LYS A 50 11.18 17.31 22.40
CA LYS A 50 11.76 16.49 23.49
C LYS A 50 13.10 15.90 23.07
N ASN A 51 14.18 16.31 23.73
CA ASN A 51 15.57 15.98 23.35
C ASN A 51 15.85 14.48 23.31
N SER A 52 15.41 13.70 24.30
CA SER A 52 15.68 12.25 24.35
C SER A 52 15.11 11.48 23.15
N VAL A 53 13.93 11.87 22.65
CA VAL A 53 13.30 11.24 21.49
C VAL A 53 14.00 11.67 20.21
N LEU A 54 14.45 12.94 20.14
CA LEU A 54 15.21 13.45 19.01
C LEU A 54 16.58 12.80 18.88
N GLU A 55 17.25 12.50 20.01
CA GLU A 55 18.53 11.76 20.03
C GLU A 55 18.36 10.33 19.52
N ALA A 56 17.31 9.62 19.93
CA ALA A 56 16.99 8.30 19.41
C ALA A 56 16.74 8.31 17.89
N LEU A 57 16.01 9.32 17.38
CA LEU A 57 15.84 9.50 15.94
C LEU A 57 17.16 9.76 15.23
N LYS A 58 18.02 10.61 15.79
CA LYS A 58 19.33 10.93 15.21
C LYS A 58 20.18 9.67 15.06
N LYS A 59 20.30 8.86 16.13
CA LYS A 59 21.01 7.57 16.11
C LYS A 59 20.45 6.63 15.03
N ALA A 60 19.13 6.48 14.95
CA ALA A 60 18.49 5.65 13.93
C ALA A 60 18.72 6.18 12.50
N SER A 61 18.69 7.52 12.32
CA SER A 61 18.96 8.17 11.03
C SER A 61 20.40 7.95 10.54
N GLU A 62 21.37 7.96 11.42
CA GLU A 62 22.77 7.67 11.11
C GLU A 62 22.92 6.22 10.62
N VAL A 63 22.32 5.24 11.31
CA VAL A 63 22.32 3.83 10.91
C VAL A 63 21.62 3.61 9.57
N CYS A 64 20.49 4.26 9.35
CA CYS A 64 19.75 4.18 8.07
C CYS A 64 20.42 5.01 6.96
N LYS A 65 21.37 5.91 7.27
CA LYS A 65 22.00 6.86 6.35
C LYS A 65 20.99 7.85 5.73
N ILE A 66 20.06 8.33 6.53
CA ILE A 66 19.03 9.29 6.12
C ILE A 66 19.40 10.67 6.65
N LYS A 67 19.53 11.66 5.76
CA LYS A 67 20.08 12.98 6.13
C LYS A 67 19.12 13.92 6.86
N LYS A 68 17.81 13.85 6.59
CA LYS A 68 16.80 14.73 7.19
C LYS A 68 15.47 14.00 7.38
N THR A 69 15.06 13.83 8.61
CA THR A 69 13.71 13.41 8.96
C THR A 69 13.23 14.25 10.14
N GLU A 70 12.03 14.77 10.05
CA GLU A 70 11.40 15.55 11.12
C GLU A 70 10.39 14.69 11.85
N ILE A 71 10.28 14.87 13.18
CA ILE A 71 9.24 14.27 13.99
C ILE A 71 8.15 15.32 14.23
N TRP A 72 6.91 14.90 14.03
CA TRP A 72 5.72 15.65 14.33
C TRP A 72 4.85 14.87 15.29
N VAL A 73 4.41 15.51 16.36
CA VAL A 73 3.51 14.96 17.38
C VAL A 73 2.11 15.42 17.07
N CYS A 74 1.19 14.47 17.00
CA CYS A 74 -0.19 14.74 16.63
C CYS A 74 -1.12 14.38 17.77
N GLU A 75 -1.99 15.32 18.14
CA GLU A 75 -3.04 15.14 19.15
C GLU A 75 -4.23 14.32 18.58
N ASN A 76 -4.27 14.16 17.26
CA ASN A 76 -5.35 13.47 16.57
C ASN A 76 -5.43 12.00 16.97
N GLN A 77 -6.65 11.52 17.19
CA GLN A 77 -6.96 10.16 17.59
C GLN A 77 -7.18 9.20 16.41
N ASP A 78 -6.92 9.63 15.17
CA ASP A 78 -7.13 8.83 13.96
C ASP A 78 -6.03 7.77 13.73
N PHE A 79 -4.90 7.86 14.43
CA PHE A 79 -3.83 6.86 14.37
C PHE A 79 -3.19 6.64 15.75
N TYR A 80 -2.73 5.41 16.01
CA TYR A 80 -2.31 4.94 17.33
C TYR A 80 -0.88 4.42 17.38
N SER A 81 -0.22 4.36 16.24
CA SER A 81 1.17 3.94 16.10
C SER A 81 1.98 5.00 15.36
N PRO A 82 3.30 5.07 15.58
CA PRO A 82 4.17 5.89 14.76
C PRO A 82 4.00 5.52 13.28
N MET A 83 4.11 6.51 12.40
CA MET A 83 3.98 6.28 10.98
C MET A 83 4.78 7.28 10.16
N LEU A 84 5.20 6.87 8.98
CA LEU A 84 5.77 7.76 7.98
C LEU A 84 4.68 8.47 7.19
N PHE A 85 4.86 9.76 6.99
CA PHE A 85 3.99 10.58 6.16
C PHE A 85 4.76 11.39 5.14
N GLY A 86 4.24 11.44 3.90
CA GLY A 86 4.81 12.22 2.82
C GLY A 86 5.88 11.47 2.02
N VAL A 87 5.72 11.48 0.69
CA VAL A 87 6.56 10.70 -0.23
C VAL A 87 7.88 11.40 -0.56
N ARG A 88 7.87 12.73 -0.69
CA ARG A 88 9.08 13.54 -1.02
C ARG A 88 9.75 14.11 0.22
N ASN A 89 8.98 14.68 1.12
CA ASN A 89 9.44 15.24 2.39
C ASN A 89 8.87 14.37 3.52
N THR A 90 9.47 13.21 3.73
CA THR A 90 8.99 12.23 4.69
C THR A 90 9.17 12.74 6.12
N LYS A 91 8.10 12.64 6.90
CA LYS A 91 8.05 13.00 8.32
C LYS A 91 7.64 11.77 9.11
N VAL A 92 8.13 11.65 10.34
CA VAL A 92 7.64 10.66 11.28
C VAL A 92 6.56 11.32 12.12
N LEU A 93 5.34 10.80 12.06
CA LEU A 93 4.22 11.21 12.90
C LEU A 93 4.16 10.30 14.11
N ILE A 94 4.00 10.89 15.29
CA ILE A 94 3.89 10.17 16.57
C ILE A 94 2.59 10.60 17.24
N PRO A 95 1.73 9.66 17.68
CA PRO A 95 0.58 10.00 18.52
C PRO A 95 1.04 10.62 19.84
N GLN A 96 0.41 11.70 20.28
CA GLN A 96 0.74 12.36 21.55
C GLN A 96 0.55 11.42 22.74
N GLU A 97 -0.43 10.55 22.69
CA GLU A 97 -0.69 9.53 23.71
C GLU A 97 0.53 8.65 24.01
N MET A 98 1.36 8.34 23.01
CA MET A 98 2.59 7.55 23.21
C MET A 98 3.65 8.28 24.03
N LEU A 99 3.61 9.61 24.06
CA LEU A 99 4.55 10.44 24.82
C LEU A 99 4.11 10.66 26.25
N GLU A 100 2.79 10.66 26.50
CA GLU A 100 2.17 11.00 27.77
C GLU A 100 1.90 9.78 28.65
N THR A 101 1.35 8.70 28.04
CA THR A 101 0.83 7.55 28.79
C THR A 101 1.81 6.40 28.92
N GLU A 102 2.85 6.34 28.10
CA GLU A 102 3.80 5.26 28.13
C GLU A 102 5.24 5.74 28.27
N ASN A 103 5.90 5.14 29.27
CA ASN A 103 7.34 5.30 29.43
C ASN A 103 8.06 4.41 28.40
N TYR A 104 8.20 4.90 27.15
CA TYR A 104 9.14 4.28 26.22
C TYR A 104 10.56 4.67 26.62
N SER A 105 11.42 3.68 26.77
CA SER A 105 12.84 3.90 26.99
C SER A 105 13.50 4.48 25.73
N TYR A 106 14.71 5.02 25.89
CA TYR A 106 15.50 5.50 24.76
C TYR A 106 15.74 4.40 23.71
N GLU A 107 16.04 3.17 24.13
CA GLU A 107 16.27 2.04 23.23
C GLU A 107 14.98 1.59 22.54
N GLU A 108 13.81 1.66 23.19
CA GLU A 108 12.54 1.39 22.54
C GLU A 108 12.23 2.44 21.46
N TRP A 109 12.43 3.73 21.74
CA TRP A 109 12.30 4.78 20.72
C TRP A 109 13.27 4.59 19.56
N TYR A 110 14.52 4.23 19.86
CA TYR A 110 15.50 3.93 18.82
C TYR A 110 15.05 2.78 17.90
N LEU A 111 14.50 1.69 18.45
CA LEU A 111 14.01 0.55 17.68
C LEU A 111 12.78 0.93 16.82
N ILE A 112 11.86 1.72 17.37
CA ILE A 112 10.72 2.27 16.64
C ILE A 112 11.20 3.10 15.43
N PHE A 113 12.11 4.05 15.68
CA PHE A 113 12.63 4.88 14.59
C PHE A 113 13.45 4.09 13.57
N LEU A 114 14.19 3.10 14.02
CA LEU A 114 14.94 2.23 13.12
C LEU A 114 14.01 1.48 12.17
N HIS A 115 12.85 1.03 12.67
CA HIS A 115 11.80 0.42 11.85
C HIS A 115 11.21 1.43 10.85
N GLU A 116 10.72 2.57 11.31
CA GLU A 116 10.11 3.60 10.46
C GLU A 116 11.09 4.11 9.38
N LEU A 117 12.32 4.43 9.79
CA LEU A 117 13.32 4.91 8.84
C LEU A 117 13.77 3.83 7.83
N THR A 118 13.63 2.54 8.18
CA THR A 118 13.87 1.45 7.23
C THR A 118 12.82 1.46 6.11
N HIS A 119 11.54 1.73 6.41
CA HIS A 119 10.51 1.96 5.40
C HIS A 119 10.85 3.16 4.50
N GLN A 120 11.32 4.26 5.08
CA GLN A 120 11.75 5.42 4.30
C GLN A 120 12.90 5.08 3.36
N LYS A 121 13.93 4.38 3.84
CA LYS A 121 15.09 3.95 3.05
C LYS A 121 14.72 3.02 1.90
N LYS A 122 13.70 2.19 2.08
CA LYS A 122 13.20 1.25 1.06
C LYS A 122 12.19 1.86 0.11
N HIS A 123 11.83 3.11 0.33
CA HIS A 123 10.80 3.79 -0.46
C HIS A 123 9.42 3.09 -0.43
N ASP A 124 9.07 2.47 0.69
CA ASP A 124 7.84 1.69 0.83
C ASP A 124 6.57 2.56 0.65
N LEU A 125 6.62 3.86 0.97
CA LEU A 125 5.52 4.80 0.69
C LEU A 125 5.26 4.96 -0.82
N TRP A 126 6.32 4.96 -1.65
CA TRP A 126 6.17 4.97 -3.11
C TRP A 126 5.54 3.69 -3.61
N TYR A 127 5.95 2.55 -3.04
CA TYR A 127 5.40 1.25 -3.39
C TYR A 127 3.92 1.14 -3.01
N LYS A 128 3.54 1.61 -1.79
CA LYS A 128 2.13 1.67 -1.34
C LYS A 128 1.29 2.55 -2.28
N MET A 129 1.82 3.70 -2.69
CA MET A 129 1.14 4.60 -3.64
C MET A 129 0.97 3.95 -5.02
N PHE A 130 1.98 3.27 -5.52
CA PHE A 130 1.92 2.55 -6.79
C PHE A 130 0.89 1.41 -6.77
N LEU A 131 0.86 0.61 -5.70
CA LEU A 131 -0.15 -0.43 -5.51
C LEU A 131 -1.57 0.14 -5.45
N GLN A 132 -1.74 1.31 -4.82
CA GLN A 132 -3.02 2.01 -4.79
C GLN A 132 -3.48 2.42 -6.20
N ILE A 133 -2.59 2.98 -7.02
CA ILE A 133 -2.89 3.36 -8.42
C ILE A 133 -3.28 2.11 -9.22
N ILE A 134 -2.54 1.00 -9.10
CA ILE A 134 -2.90 -0.25 -9.78
C ILE A 134 -4.30 -0.71 -9.35
N ARG A 135 -4.63 -0.66 -8.06
CA ARG A 135 -5.96 -1.00 -7.55
C ARG A 135 -7.04 -0.13 -8.16
N ASP A 136 -6.77 1.16 -8.34
CA ASP A 136 -7.73 2.11 -8.93
C ASP A 136 -7.93 1.87 -10.43
N VAL A 137 -6.88 1.45 -11.14
CA VAL A 137 -6.96 1.01 -12.55
C VAL A 137 -7.80 -0.25 -12.68
N TYR A 138 -7.61 -1.21 -11.78
CA TYR A 138 -8.34 -2.49 -11.73
C TYR A 138 -9.44 -2.48 -10.67
N TRP A 139 -10.18 -1.37 -10.54
CA TRP A 139 -11.17 -1.12 -9.49
C TRP A 139 -12.24 -2.22 -9.38
N PHE A 140 -12.56 -2.91 -10.46
CA PHE A 140 -13.52 -4.01 -10.53
C PHE A 140 -12.93 -5.37 -10.12
N CYS A 141 -11.61 -5.47 -9.96
CA CYS A 141 -10.90 -6.72 -9.66
C CYS A 141 -10.80 -6.94 -8.13
N ILE A 142 -11.76 -7.64 -7.54
CA ILE A 142 -11.79 -7.94 -6.09
C ILE A 142 -10.51 -8.61 -5.59
N PRO A 143 -9.89 -9.58 -6.30
CA PRO A 143 -8.61 -10.17 -5.88
C PRO A 143 -7.49 -9.16 -5.65
N MET A 144 -7.56 -7.97 -6.26
CA MET A 144 -6.56 -6.91 -6.09
C MET A 144 -6.48 -6.37 -4.66
N LEU A 145 -7.60 -6.41 -3.90
CA LEU A 145 -7.62 -6.09 -2.48
C LEU A 145 -6.77 -7.07 -1.66
N TRP A 146 -6.86 -8.34 -2.01
CA TRP A 146 -6.05 -9.38 -1.36
C TRP A 146 -4.56 -9.23 -1.69
N VAL A 147 -4.22 -8.95 -2.95
CA VAL A 147 -2.84 -8.66 -3.38
C VAL A 147 -2.26 -7.48 -2.62
N GLN A 148 -3.00 -6.39 -2.48
CA GLN A 148 -2.56 -5.20 -1.73
C GLN A 148 -2.33 -5.54 -0.25
N LYS A 149 -3.20 -6.34 0.37
CA LYS A 149 -3.05 -6.80 1.75
C LYS A 149 -1.77 -7.62 1.92
N MET A 150 -1.54 -8.60 1.04
CA MET A 150 -0.34 -9.43 1.07
C MET A 150 0.94 -8.61 0.86
N ALA A 151 0.93 -7.66 -0.07
CA ALA A 151 2.05 -6.78 -0.32
C ALA A 151 2.39 -5.90 0.90
N ASN A 152 1.38 -5.43 1.64
CA ASN A 152 1.60 -4.68 2.88
C ASN A 152 2.26 -5.56 3.95
N ILE A 153 1.79 -6.79 4.14
CA ILE A 153 2.39 -7.75 5.08
C ILE A 153 3.86 -8.03 4.71
N ASP A 154 4.13 -8.21 3.44
CA ASP A 154 5.49 -8.41 2.93
C ASP A 154 6.42 -7.25 3.22
N MET A 155 5.94 -6.02 3.02
CA MET A 155 6.72 -4.83 3.33
C MET A 155 7.12 -4.80 4.81
N GLU A 156 6.17 -5.10 5.71
CA GLU A 156 6.45 -5.19 7.15
C GLU A 156 7.50 -6.29 7.44
N CYS A 157 7.29 -7.51 6.93
CA CYS A 157 8.21 -8.62 7.12
C CYS A 157 9.63 -8.33 6.61
N VAL A 158 9.75 -7.68 5.46
CA VAL A 158 11.03 -7.28 4.88
C VAL A 158 11.68 -6.14 5.66
N CYS A 159 10.87 -5.22 6.22
CA CYS A 159 11.35 -4.19 7.11
C CYS A 159 11.93 -4.83 8.38
N ASP A 160 11.17 -5.68 9.06
CA ASP A 160 11.59 -6.39 10.26
C ASP A 160 12.87 -7.22 10.04
N ALA A 161 12.93 -7.99 8.95
CA ALA A 161 14.12 -8.77 8.60
C ALA A 161 15.35 -7.89 8.32
N THR A 162 15.15 -6.67 7.82
CA THR A 162 16.25 -5.72 7.58
C THR A 162 16.77 -5.12 8.88
N VAL A 163 15.85 -4.70 9.76
CA VAL A 163 16.19 -4.15 11.07
C VAL A 163 16.92 -5.19 11.92
N THR A 164 16.42 -6.42 11.92
CA THR A 164 16.94 -7.49 12.79
C THR A 164 18.11 -8.28 12.19
N LYS A 165 18.58 -7.91 10.99
CA LYS A 165 19.62 -8.66 10.27
C LYS A 165 20.87 -8.95 11.06
N TYR A 166 21.35 -7.98 11.83
CA TYR A 166 22.59 -8.07 12.61
C TYR A 166 22.34 -8.19 14.11
N MET A 167 21.08 -8.37 14.55
CA MET A 167 20.70 -8.51 15.94
C MET A 167 20.92 -9.95 16.43
N ASN A 168 21.41 -10.08 17.66
CA ASN A 168 21.43 -11.36 18.36
C ASN A 168 20.01 -11.76 18.83
N LEU A 169 19.86 -12.96 19.40
CA LEU A 169 18.56 -13.48 19.80
C LEU A 169 17.86 -12.62 20.87
N THR A 170 18.59 -12.07 21.82
CA THR A 170 18.04 -11.19 22.86
C THR A 170 17.51 -9.89 22.24
N GLN A 171 18.32 -9.23 21.42
CA GLN A 171 17.92 -8.01 20.71
C GLN A 171 16.70 -8.22 19.80
N ARG A 172 16.56 -9.39 19.15
CA ARG A 172 15.37 -9.74 18.36
C ARG A 172 14.12 -9.88 19.24
N LYS A 173 14.26 -10.45 20.44
CA LYS A 173 13.16 -10.52 21.40
C LYS A 173 12.75 -9.13 21.87
N ASP A 174 13.70 -8.26 22.20
CA ASP A 174 13.44 -6.88 22.61
C ASP A 174 12.72 -6.11 21.49
N TYR A 175 13.18 -6.26 20.25
CA TYR A 175 12.51 -5.69 19.07
C TYR A 175 11.08 -6.19 18.92
N CYS A 176 10.82 -7.49 19.04
CA CYS A 176 9.48 -8.06 18.99
C CYS A 176 8.57 -7.52 20.12
N ASN A 177 9.12 -7.36 21.33
CA ASN A 177 8.39 -6.78 22.47
C ASN A 177 7.97 -5.33 22.18
N VAL A 178 8.85 -4.53 21.56
CA VAL A 178 8.54 -3.16 21.18
C VAL A 178 7.43 -3.12 20.12
N ILE A 179 7.51 -3.96 19.08
CA ILE A 179 6.44 -4.06 18.07
C ILE A 179 5.12 -4.47 18.71
N LEU A 180 5.14 -5.46 19.61
CA LEU A 180 3.95 -5.91 20.32
C LEU A 180 3.35 -4.80 21.19
N LYS A 181 4.19 -4.03 21.89
CA LYS A 181 3.79 -2.90 22.72
C LYS A 181 3.09 -1.83 21.89
N VAL A 182 3.62 -1.50 20.71
CA VAL A 182 3.02 -0.54 19.76
C VAL A 182 1.71 -1.08 19.20
N ALA A 183 1.66 -2.35 18.76
CA ALA A 183 0.48 -2.96 18.15
C ALA A 183 -0.68 -3.17 19.15
N SER A 184 -0.38 -3.48 20.42
CA SER A 184 -1.39 -3.71 21.45
C SER A 184 -2.29 -2.49 21.72
N LYS A 185 -1.84 -1.30 21.38
CA LYS A 185 -2.63 -0.07 21.48
C LYS A 185 -3.60 0.09 20.33
N GLN A 186 -3.19 -0.32 19.15
CA GLN A 186 -4.02 -0.28 17.95
C GLN A 186 -5.26 -1.16 18.13
N THR A 187 -5.07 -2.38 18.64
CA THR A 187 -6.15 -3.34 18.90
C THR A 187 -7.14 -2.91 20.00
N LYS A 188 -6.69 -2.21 21.04
CA LYS A 188 -7.60 -1.78 22.13
C LYS A 188 -8.68 -0.79 21.69
N LYS A 189 -8.41 0.04 20.69
CA LYS A 189 -9.36 1.05 20.18
C LYS A 189 -10.18 0.58 18.97
N GLU A 190 -9.67 -0.35 18.17
CA GLU A 190 -10.42 -0.97 17.06
C GLU A 190 -11.46 -1.99 17.52
N LEU A 191 -11.52 -2.33 18.80
CA LEU A 191 -12.53 -3.25 19.38
C LEU A 191 -13.98 -2.77 19.19
N SER A 192 -14.21 -1.55 18.73
CA SER A 192 -15.54 -1.05 18.35
C SER A 192 -16.00 -1.50 16.94
N GLY A 193 -15.14 -2.16 16.15
CA GLY A 193 -15.46 -2.70 14.82
C GLY A 193 -15.00 -4.17 14.68
N VAL A 194 -15.91 -5.09 14.92
CA VAL A 194 -15.72 -6.53 15.12
C VAL A 194 -14.95 -7.31 14.01
N VAL A 195 -14.65 -6.73 12.87
CA VAL A 195 -14.13 -7.47 11.69
C VAL A 195 -12.60 -7.44 11.56
N SER A 196 -11.89 -6.54 12.25
CA SER A 196 -10.46 -6.32 12.05
C SER A 196 -9.53 -7.22 12.87
N MET A 197 -9.94 -7.67 14.06
CA MET A 197 -9.05 -8.32 15.04
C MET A 197 -8.35 -9.61 14.58
N VAL A 198 -9.04 -10.47 13.85
CA VAL A 198 -8.46 -11.76 13.41
C VAL A 198 -7.31 -11.56 12.41
N SER A 199 -7.36 -10.47 11.62
CA SER A 199 -6.35 -10.22 10.61
C SER A 199 -5.05 -9.62 11.19
N GLU A 200 -5.11 -8.85 12.26
CA GLU A 200 -3.93 -8.18 12.85
C GLU A 200 -3.07 -9.15 13.67
N THR A 201 -3.69 -10.04 14.44
CA THR A 201 -2.97 -11.08 15.18
C THR A 201 -2.23 -12.04 14.25
N GLU A 202 -2.80 -12.35 13.08
CA GLU A 202 -2.12 -13.16 12.06
C GLU A 202 -0.95 -12.42 11.43
N ILE A 203 -1.09 -11.12 11.15
CA ILE A 203 0.00 -10.28 10.64
C ILE A 203 1.16 -10.24 11.64
N LEU A 204 0.87 -10.04 12.93
CA LEU A 204 1.89 -10.03 13.97
C LEU A 204 2.61 -11.38 14.10
N LYS A 205 1.87 -12.49 14.04
CA LYS A 205 2.46 -13.84 14.02
C LYS A 205 3.41 -14.02 12.83
N GLU A 206 3.00 -13.60 11.64
CA GLU A 206 3.82 -13.69 10.43
C GLU A 206 5.09 -12.83 10.56
N ARG A 207 4.98 -11.59 11.08
CA ARG A 207 6.11 -10.71 11.35
C ARG A 207 7.09 -11.35 12.33
N PHE A 208 6.63 -11.88 13.47
CA PHE A 208 7.48 -12.55 14.46
C PHE A 208 8.15 -13.79 13.90
N TYR A 209 7.40 -14.60 13.15
CA TYR A 209 7.95 -15.77 12.48
C TYR A 209 9.11 -15.38 11.54
N ASN A 210 8.96 -14.31 10.77
CA ASN A 210 10.01 -13.83 9.86
C ASN A 210 11.23 -13.24 10.58
N VAL A 211 11.05 -12.60 11.74
CA VAL A 211 12.18 -12.10 12.56
C VAL A 211 13.10 -13.26 13.01
N PHE A 212 12.54 -14.43 13.34
CA PHE A 212 13.31 -15.57 13.82
C PHE A 212 13.76 -16.52 12.71
N LEU A 213 13.00 -16.70 11.63
CA LEU A 213 13.22 -17.73 10.60
C LEU A 213 13.64 -17.19 9.22
N ALA A 214 13.78 -15.87 9.06
CA ALA A 214 14.29 -15.20 7.85
C ALA A 214 13.73 -15.74 6.51
N ARG A 215 12.40 -15.80 6.35
CA ARG A 215 11.77 -16.21 5.08
C ARG A 215 11.82 -15.10 4.02
N LYS A 216 12.49 -15.38 2.89
CA LYS A 216 12.64 -14.44 1.75
C LYS A 216 11.57 -14.59 0.64
N LYS A 217 10.56 -15.45 0.77
CA LYS A 217 9.85 -16.02 -0.40
C LYS A 217 8.66 -15.23 -0.97
N LEU A 218 8.09 -14.28 -0.27
CA LEU A 218 6.76 -13.75 -0.65
C LEU A 218 6.80 -12.67 -1.75
N ARG A 219 7.84 -11.83 -1.82
CA ARG A 219 7.96 -10.78 -2.87
C ARG A 219 7.87 -11.33 -4.30
N ILE A 220 8.34 -12.54 -4.51
CA ILE A 220 8.36 -13.18 -5.84
C ILE A 220 6.92 -13.47 -6.30
N TYR A 221 6.05 -13.93 -5.41
CA TYR A 221 4.67 -14.27 -5.78
C TYR A 221 3.83 -13.05 -6.15
N VAL A 222 3.98 -11.95 -5.42
CA VAL A 222 3.27 -10.69 -5.72
C VAL A 222 3.74 -10.11 -7.05
N THR A 223 5.04 -10.08 -7.32
CA THR A 223 5.58 -9.61 -8.61
C THR A 223 5.16 -10.53 -9.77
N VAL A 224 5.21 -11.85 -9.60
CA VAL A 224 4.76 -12.80 -10.62
C VAL A 224 3.26 -12.67 -10.90
N PHE A 225 2.44 -12.50 -9.87
CA PHE A 225 0.99 -12.32 -10.01
C PHE A 225 0.66 -11.00 -10.72
N LEU A 226 1.31 -9.88 -10.35
CA LEU A 226 1.15 -8.59 -11.03
C LEU A 226 1.60 -8.66 -12.49
N PHE A 227 2.70 -9.35 -12.77
CA PHE A 227 3.17 -9.57 -14.14
C PHE A 227 2.19 -10.43 -14.94
N GLY A 228 1.59 -11.45 -14.31
CA GLY A 228 0.55 -12.28 -14.90
C GLY A 228 -0.70 -11.49 -15.28
N ILE A 229 -1.18 -10.60 -14.41
CA ILE A 229 -2.31 -9.70 -14.70
C ILE A 229 -1.98 -8.78 -15.88
N ILE A 230 -0.78 -8.19 -15.93
CA ILE A 230 -0.35 -7.31 -17.02
C ILE A 230 -0.31 -8.08 -18.35
N ILE A 231 0.23 -9.30 -18.35
CA ILE A 231 0.27 -10.14 -19.55
C ILE A 231 -1.13 -10.51 -20.03
N LEU A 232 -2.02 -10.92 -19.14
CA LEU A 232 -3.41 -11.24 -19.47
C LEU A 232 -4.14 -10.03 -20.05
N SER A 233 -4.01 -8.85 -19.46
CA SER A 233 -4.61 -7.61 -19.98
C SER A 233 -4.06 -7.24 -21.36
N PHE A 234 -2.77 -7.49 -21.59
CA PHE A 234 -2.16 -7.23 -22.91
C PHE A 234 -2.64 -8.22 -23.97
N SER A 235 -2.85 -9.50 -23.60
CA SER A 235 -3.38 -10.52 -24.51
C SER A 235 -4.83 -10.23 -24.91
N GLU A 236 -5.68 -9.81 -23.97
CA GLU A 236 -7.06 -9.39 -24.28
C GLU A 236 -7.11 -8.17 -25.22
N MET A 237 -6.21 -7.22 -25.04
CA MET A 237 -6.12 -6.05 -25.90
C MET A 237 -5.66 -6.42 -27.33
N GLN A 238 -4.78 -7.42 -27.47
CA GLN A 238 -4.36 -7.93 -28.79
C GLN A 238 -5.50 -8.69 -29.50
N ILE A 239 -6.22 -9.52 -28.77
CA ILE A 239 -7.41 -10.24 -29.29
C ILE A 239 -8.47 -9.23 -29.74
N ALA A 240 -8.76 -8.21 -28.92
CA ALA A 240 -9.70 -7.15 -29.30
C ALA A 240 -9.27 -6.39 -30.56
N ARG A 241 -7.96 -6.12 -30.72
CA ARG A 241 -7.41 -5.52 -31.95
C ARG A 241 -7.58 -6.42 -33.17
N GLN A 242 -7.34 -7.74 -33.05
CA GLN A 242 -7.52 -8.69 -34.15
C GLN A 242 -8.98 -8.79 -34.58
N ILE A 243 -9.92 -8.86 -33.62
CA ILE A 243 -11.36 -8.88 -33.90
C ILE A 243 -11.77 -7.59 -34.60
N TRP A 244 -11.29 -6.44 -34.13
CA TRP A 244 -11.59 -5.14 -34.74
C TRP A 244 -11.05 -5.02 -36.19
N SER A 245 -9.80 -5.48 -36.44
CA SER A 245 -9.22 -5.47 -37.79
C SER A 245 -9.93 -6.42 -38.73
N SER A 246 -10.33 -7.61 -38.28
CA SER A 246 -11.08 -8.58 -39.09
C SER A 246 -12.45 -8.06 -39.48
N SER A 247 -13.16 -7.41 -38.56
CA SER A 247 -14.47 -6.80 -38.81
C SER A 247 -14.40 -5.62 -39.78
N HIS A 248 -13.31 -4.85 -39.77
CA HIS A 248 -13.07 -3.76 -40.70
C HIS A 248 -12.81 -4.25 -42.12
N ILE A 249 -12.07 -5.34 -42.28
CA ILE A 249 -11.74 -5.97 -43.56
C ILE A 249 -13.03 -6.56 -44.19
N GLU A 250 -13.85 -7.24 -43.39
CA GLU A 250 -15.11 -7.83 -43.85
C GLU A 250 -16.13 -6.77 -44.30
N ASN A 251 -16.21 -5.65 -43.60
CA ASN A 251 -17.06 -4.51 -44.01
C ASN A 251 -16.53 -3.84 -45.29
N CYS A 252 -15.21 -3.76 -45.48
CA CYS A 252 -14.61 -3.20 -46.68
C CYS A 252 -14.89 -4.11 -47.92
N HIS A 253 -14.87 -5.44 -47.75
CA HIS A 253 -15.25 -6.40 -48.80
C HIS A 253 -16.74 -6.32 -49.16
N LYS A 254 -17.63 -6.18 -48.18
CA LYS A 254 -19.06 -6.00 -48.40
C LYS A 254 -19.40 -4.70 -49.16
N CYS A 255 -18.71 -3.59 -48.84
CA CYS A 255 -18.83 -2.33 -49.56
C CYS A 255 -18.35 -2.44 -51.03
N LYS A 256 -17.24 -3.13 -51.27
CA LYS A 256 -16.73 -3.35 -52.65
C LYS A 256 -17.66 -4.23 -53.48
N ALA A 257 -18.25 -5.27 -52.90
CA ALA A 257 -19.21 -6.13 -53.57
C ALA A 257 -20.52 -5.42 -53.92
N ALA A 258 -20.96 -4.47 -53.07
CA ALA A 258 -22.15 -3.66 -53.31
C ALA A 258 -21.96 -2.61 -54.43
N VAL A 259 -20.71 -2.14 -54.64
CA VAL A 259 -20.38 -1.17 -55.70
C VAL A 259 -20.14 -1.83 -57.09
N GLN A 260 -19.82 -3.11 -57.12
CA GLN A 260 -19.60 -3.86 -58.37
C GLN A 260 -20.85 -4.61 -58.90
N GLY A 261 -21.98 -4.51 -58.18
CA GLY A 261 -23.24 -5.16 -58.53
C GLY A 261 -24.28 -4.20 -59.17
N GLU A 262 -23.93 -2.95 -59.50
CA GLU A 262 -24.64 -2.03 -60.37
C GLU A 262 -23.90 -2.00 -61.74
#